data_85d7abbecf8078cad25a9e236f4004f9
#
_entry.id   85d7abbecf8078cad25a9e236f4004f9
#
_cell.length_a   1.000
_cell.length_b   1.000
_cell.length_c   1.000
_cell.angle_alpha   90.00
_cell.angle_beta   90.00
_cell.angle_gamma   90.00
#
_symmetry.space_group_name_H-M   'P 1'
#
loop_
_entity.id
_entity.type
_entity.pdbx_description
1 polymer ?
#
loop_
_entity_poly.entity_id
_entity_poly.type
_entity_poly.pdbx_seq_one_letter_code
_entity_poly.pdbx_strand_id
1 'polypeptide(L)'
;SVVMHMKNPHVPAIHFNTRFIYTTHGWFGGGMDVTPCIYDIKEKELLNNELKKMCNRHNKNYYKKYKKWCDKYFYLPHRKEARGIGGIFFDYETKNWENNFKFVRELGLCFMDISKNVILEKINTKWSKKEKKDQYIKRGKYVEFNLLYDRGTKFGLNSGGNIESILMSLPPKAKWK
;
A
#
# COMPACT_ATOMS: atom_id res chain seq x y z
N SER A 1 10.90 1.43 0.16
CA SER A 1 9.49 1.75 0.49
C SER A 1 9.14 3.17 0.07
N VAL A 2 7.94 3.37 -0.41
CA VAL A 2 7.39 4.68 -0.77
C VAL A 2 5.98 4.78 -0.20
N VAL A 3 5.68 5.88 0.47
CA VAL A 3 4.32 6.24 0.89
C VAL A 3 4.03 7.67 0.45
N MET A 4 2.97 7.87 -0.29
CA MET A 4 2.54 9.17 -0.77
C MET A 4 1.24 9.59 -0.06
N HIS A 5 1.31 10.67 0.74
CA HIS A 5 0.15 11.29 1.39
C HIS A 5 -0.17 12.63 0.74
N MET A 6 -1.08 12.62 -0.21
CA MET A 6 -1.38 13.76 -1.06
C MET A 6 -2.14 14.87 -0.35
N LYS A 7 -1.88 16.13 -0.74
CA LYS A 7 -2.61 17.29 -0.21
C LYS A 7 -4.10 17.24 -0.59
N ASN A 8 -4.40 16.88 -1.83
CA ASN A 8 -5.77 16.78 -2.34
C ASN A 8 -6.47 15.53 -1.75
N PRO A 9 -7.65 15.64 -1.11
CA PRO A 9 -8.38 14.50 -0.55
C PRO A 9 -8.93 13.53 -1.59
N HIS A 10 -9.07 13.94 -2.85
CA HIS A 10 -9.49 13.05 -3.96
C HIS A 10 -8.37 12.12 -4.43
N VAL A 11 -7.09 12.50 -4.20
CA VAL A 11 -5.97 11.63 -4.51
C VAL A 11 -5.69 10.73 -3.31
N PRO A 12 -5.73 9.39 -3.49
CA PRO A 12 -5.53 8.44 -2.40
C PRO A 12 -4.12 8.47 -1.82
N ALA A 13 -3.95 7.92 -0.62
CA ALA A 13 -2.63 7.49 -0.20
C ALA A 13 -2.24 6.22 -0.95
N ILE A 14 -1.01 6.20 -1.47
CA ILE A 14 -0.47 5.07 -2.23
C ILE A 14 0.80 4.60 -1.54
N HIS A 15 0.84 3.32 -1.24
CA HIS A 15 1.98 2.66 -0.62
C HIS A 15 2.57 1.62 -1.56
N PHE A 16 3.89 1.55 -1.58
CA PHE A 16 4.64 0.54 -2.32
C PHE A 16 5.89 0.16 -1.53
N ASN A 17 6.20 -1.12 -1.48
CA ASN A 17 7.49 -1.58 -1.01
C ASN A 17 7.93 -2.84 -1.75
N THR A 18 9.24 -3.00 -1.85
CA THR A 18 9.88 -4.24 -2.25
C THR A 18 11.09 -4.48 -1.37
N ARG A 19 11.39 -5.74 -1.11
CA ARG A 19 12.54 -6.13 -0.32
C ARG A 19 13.11 -7.45 -0.80
N PHE A 20 14.40 -7.60 -0.65
CA PHE A 20 15.10 -8.87 -0.67
C PHE A 20 15.83 -9.00 0.67
N ILE A 21 15.57 -10.06 1.40
CA ILE A 21 16.21 -10.35 2.69
C ILE A 21 17.02 -11.63 2.50
N TYR A 22 18.27 -11.60 2.96
CA TYR A 22 19.18 -12.74 2.94
C TYR A 22 19.69 -12.97 4.36
N THR A 23 19.49 -14.20 4.84
CA THR A 23 20.08 -14.73 6.07
C THR A 23 20.75 -16.07 5.75
N THR A 24 20.31 -17.17 6.30
CA THR A 24 20.66 -18.50 5.84
C THR A 24 20.03 -18.83 4.48
N HIS A 25 18.91 -18.21 4.18
CA HIS A 25 18.19 -18.31 2.92
C HIS A 25 17.71 -16.93 2.48
N GLY A 26 17.66 -16.71 1.18
CA GLY A 26 17.16 -15.46 0.61
C GLY A 26 15.70 -15.55 0.20
N TRP A 27 14.94 -14.44 0.37
CA TRP A 27 13.56 -14.37 -0.13
C TRP A 27 13.18 -12.96 -0.53
N PHE A 28 12.23 -12.86 -1.46
CA PHE A 28 11.60 -11.61 -1.85
C PHE A 28 10.30 -11.40 -1.08
N GLY A 29 10.00 -10.14 -0.81
CA GLY A 29 8.72 -9.68 -0.29
C GLY A 29 8.39 -8.29 -0.83
N GLY A 30 7.15 -7.89 -0.66
CA GLY A 30 6.72 -6.56 -1.09
C GLY A 30 5.23 -6.46 -1.29
N GLY A 31 4.83 -5.38 -1.93
CA GLY A 31 3.44 -5.13 -2.26
C GLY A 31 3.18 -3.69 -2.65
N MET A 32 1.96 -3.47 -3.07
CA MET A 32 1.39 -2.16 -3.35
C MET A 32 -0.04 -2.15 -2.86
N ASP A 33 -0.44 -1.08 -2.16
CA ASP A 33 -1.83 -0.87 -1.76
C ASP A 33 -2.24 0.60 -1.86
N VAL A 34 -3.56 0.81 -1.99
CA VAL A 34 -4.15 2.13 -2.18
C VAL A 34 -5.22 2.37 -1.12
N THR A 35 -5.11 3.54 -0.44
CA THR A 35 -6.01 3.95 0.64
C THR A 35 -6.66 5.29 0.31
N PRO A 36 -7.85 5.31 -0.33
CA PRO A 36 -8.55 6.54 -0.64
C PRO A 36 -9.24 7.13 0.59
N CYS A 37 -9.34 8.46 0.62
CA CYS A 37 -10.18 9.17 1.56
C CYS A 37 -11.63 9.27 1.05
N ILE A 38 -11.78 9.42 -0.25
CA ILE A 38 -13.06 9.43 -0.96
C ILE A 38 -13.07 8.19 -1.85
N TYR A 39 -14.05 7.30 -1.65
CA TYR A 39 -14.15 6.06 -2.42
C TYR A 39 -14.52 6.33 -3.88
N ASP A 40 -13.80 5.70 -4.78
CA ASP A 40 -14.04 5.73 -6.22
C ASP A 40 -13.93 4.31 -6.80
N ILE A 41 -15.02 3.83 -7.40
CA ILE A 41 -15.07 2.49 -7.97
C ILE A 41 -14.14 2.34 -9.17
N LYS A 42 -14.00 3.37 -10.00
CA LYS A 42 -13.12 3.34 -11.18
C LYS A 42 -11.66 3.18 -10.78
N GLU A 43 -11.25 3.88 -9.71
CA GLU A 43 -9.91 3.75 -9.15
C GLU A 43 -9.63 2.34 -8.65
N LYS A 44 -10.60 1.72 -7.96
CA LYS A 44 -10.49 0.33 -7.50
C LYS A 44 -10.41 -0.65 -8.67
N GLU A 45 -11.20 -0.45 -9.72
CA GLU A 45 -11.18 -1.28 -10.92
C GLU A 45 -9.87 -1.14 -11.68
N LEU A 46 -9.37 0.09 -11.86
CA LEU A 46 -8.05 0.35 -12.46
C LEU A 46 -6.95 -0.41 -11.70
N LEU A 47 -6.87 -0.22 -10.38
CA LEU A 47 -5.89 -0.89 -9.53
C LEU A 47 -5.95 -2.42 -9.69
N ASN A 48 -7.14 -2.99 -9.56
CA ASN A 48 -7.33 -4.43 -9.64
C ASN A 48 -6.96 -4.98 -11.02
N ASN A 49 -7.35 -4.30 -12.09
CA ASN A 49 -7.10 -4.74 -13.47
C ASN A 49 -5.61 -4.69 -13.80
N GLU A 50 -4.93 -3.60 -13.47
CA GLU A 50 -3.50 -3.45 -13.78
C GLU A 50 -2.65 -4.42 -12.97
N LEU A 51 -2.92 -4.58 -11.67
CA LEU A 51 -2.22 -5.57 -10.84
C LEU A 51 -2.50 -7.01 -11.29
N LYS A 52 -3.73 -7.31 -11.70
CA LYS A 52 -4.08 -8.65 -12.25
C LYS A 52 -3.34 -8.93 -13.55
N LYS A 53 -3.30 -7.97 -14.48
CA LYS A 53 -2.56 -8.09 -15.73
C LYS A 53 -1.07 -8.34 -15.46
N MET A 54 -0.46 -7.54 -14.61
CA MET A 54 0.96 -7.66 -14.24
C MET A 54 1.24 -9.01 -13.59
N CYS A 55 0.49 -9.42 -12.58
CA CYS A 55 0.67 -10.71 -11.92
C CYS A 55 0.54 -11.90 -12.87
N ASN A 56 -0.43 -11.86 -13.79
CA ASN A 56 -0.72 -12.94 -14.73
C ASN A 56 0.41 -13.17 -15.77
N ARG A 57 1.24 -12.17 -16.05
CA ARG A 57 2.44 -12.34 -16.90
C ARG A 57 3.47 -13.27 -16.26
N HIS A 58 3.49 -13.34 -14.92
CA HIS A 58 4.41 -14.20 -14.17
C HIS A 58 3.76 -15.52 -13.74
N ASN A 59 2.54 -15.45 -13.18
CA ASN A 59 1.79 -16.63 -12.77
C ASN A 59 0.30 -16.29 -12.61
N LYS A 60 -0.58 -17.09 -13.21
CA LYS A 60 -2.05 -16.91 -13.17
C LYS A 60 -2.63 -16.93 -11.75
N ASN A 61 -1.93 -17.54 -10.79
CA ASN A 61 -2.38 -17.63 -9.41
C ASN A 61 -1.88 -16.47 -8.52
N TYR A 62 -0.89 -15.69 -8.97
CA TYR A 62 -0.25 -14.66 -8.14
C TYR A 62 -1.26 -13.59 -7.69
N TYR A 63 -2.05 -13.05 -8.61
CA TYR A 63 -3.02 -12.02 -8.25
C TYR A 63 -3.99 -12.49 -7.16
N LYS A 64 -4.61 -13.67 -7.34
CA LYS A 64 -5.56 -14.21 -6.36
C LYS A 64 -4.90 -14.45 -4.99
N LYS A 65 -3.71 -15.05 -4.99
CA LYS A 65 -2.92 -15.33 -3.77
C LYS A 65 -2.56 -14.05 -3.03
N TYR A 66 -1.95 -13.10 -3.73
CA TYR A 66 -1.39 -11.90 -3.14
C TYR A 66 -2.44 -10.85 -2.79
N LYS A 67 -3.52 -10.77 -3.57
CA LYS A 67 -4.68 -9.94 -3.22
C LYS A 67 -5.35 -10.41 -1.94
N LYS A 68 -5.62 -11.70 -1.80
CA LYS A 68 -6.19 -12.26 -0.58
C LYS A 68 -5.30 -11.98 0.64
N TRP A 69 -4.00 -12.05 0.46
CA TRP A 69 -3.04 -11.72 1.53
C TRP A 69 -3.07 -10.23 1.87
N CYS A 70 -3.08 -9.36 0.87
CA CYS A 70 -3.20 -7.91 1.04
C CYS A 70 -4.48 -7.55 1.81
N ASP A 71 -5.63 -8.07 1.39
CA ASP A 71 -6.93 -7.79 2.02
C ASP A 71 -6.95 -8.21 3.50
N LYS A 72 -6.31 -9.35 3.83
CA LYS A 72 -6.16 -9.81 5.22
C LYS A 72 -5.17 -8.97 6.02
N TYR A 73 -4.03 -8.60 5.41
CA TYR A 73 -2.98 -7.87 6.10
C TYR A 73 -3.41 -6.45 6.47
N PHE A 74 -4.03 -5.72 5.54
CA PHE A 74 -4.47 -4.35 5.73
C PHE A 74 -5.89 -4.20 6.30
N TYR A 75 -6.33 -5.17 7.08
CA TYR A 75 -7.58 -5.10 7.81
C TYR A 75 -7.37 -4.49 9.20
N LEU A 76 -8.30 -3.64 9.65
CA LEU A 76 -8.31 -3.06 11.01
C LEU A 76 -9.33 -3.81 11.88
N PRO A 77 -8.91 -4.78 12.71
CA PRO A 77 -9.84 -5.59 13.50
C PRO A 77 -10.70 -4.78 14.47
N HIS A 78 -10.11 -3.78 15.15
CA HIS A 78 -10.81 -2.93 16.12
C HIS A 78 -11.81 -1.98 15.47
N ARG A 79 -11.70 -1.72 14.16
CA ARG A 79 -12.64 -0.93 13.36
C ARG A 79 -13.60 -1.80 12.54
N LYS A 80 -13.32 -3.11 12.42
CA LYS A 80 -14.03 -4.07 11.56
C LYS A 80 -14.12 -3.61 10.10
N GLU A 81 -13.07 -2.99 9.58
CA GLU A 81 -13.01 -2.48 8.20
C GLU A 81 -11.64 -2.69 7.55
N ALA A 82 -11.60 -2.66 6.22
CA ALA A 82 -10.35 -2.61 5.47
C ALA A 82 -9.75 -1.21 5.52
N ARG A 83 -8.41 -1.11 5.58
CA ARG A 83 -7.68 0.17 5.53
C ARG A 83 -7.90 0.91 4.22
N GLY A 84 -7.87 0.20 3.09
CA GLY A 84 -7.96 0.75 1.74
C GLY A 84 -8.82 -0.08 0.81
N ILE A 85 -8.67 0.17 -0.48
CA ILE A 85 -9.41 -0.53 -1.55
C ILE A 85 -8.75 -1.83 -2.02
N GLY A 86 -7.60 -2.18 -1.45
CA GLY A 86 -6.82 -3.38 -1.75
C GLY A 86 -5.51 -3.07 -2.45
N GLY A 87 -5.01 -4.08 -3.10
CA GLY A 87 -3.71 -4.15 -3.75
C GLY A 87 -3.22 -5.59 -3.76
N ILE A 88 -1.90 -5.77 -3.74
CA ILE A 88 -1.24 -7.07 -3.55
C ILE A 88 -0.20 -6.99 -2.45
N PHE A 89 -0.03 -8.08 -1.73
CA PHE A 89 1.03 -8.25 -0.72
C PHE A 89 1.58 -9.66 -0.78
N PHE A 90 2.90 -9.80 -0.74
CA PHE A 90 3.60 -11.08 -0.75
C PHE A 90 4.85 -11.04 0.13
N ASP A 91 5.24 -12.21 0.61
CA ASP A 91 6.43 -12.41 1.43
C ASP A 91 6.93 -13.85 1.29
N TYR A 92 8.17 -14.09 1.72
CA TYR A 92 8.78 -15.43 1.72
C TYR A 92 8.78 -16.12 0.34
N GLU A 93 8.91 -15.37 -0.75
CA GLU A 93 9.08 -15.95 -2.08
C GLU A 93 10.55 -16.36 -2.27
N THR A 94 10.83 -17.64 -1.98
CA THR A 94 12.18 -18.22 -1.93
C THR A 94 12.58 -18.95 -3.20
N LYS A 95 11.60 -19.44 -3.98
CA LYS A 95 11.83 -20.26 -5.17
C LYS A 95 11.99 -19.38 -6.41
N ASN A 96 12.86 -19.82 -7.35
CA ASN A 96 13.05 -19.17 -8.64
C ASN A 96 13.41 -17.68 -8.51
N TRP A 97 14.63 -17.42 -8.05
CA TRP A 97 15.16 -16.07 -7.77
C TRP A 97 14.98 -15.11 -8.95
N GLU A 98 15.32 -15.55 -10.16
CA GLU A 98 15.24 -14.71 -11.36
C GLU A 98 13.80 -14.26 -11.67
N ASN A 99 12.85 -15.19 -11.57
CA ASN A 99 11.43 -14.86 -11.80
C ASN A 99 10.91 -13.91 -10.73
N ASN A 100 11.28 -14.11 -9.47
CA ASN A 100 10.90 -13.22 -8.39
C ASN A 100 11.52 -11.83 -8.55
N PHE A 101 12.77 -11.74 -8.99
CA PHE A 101 13.41 -10.47 -9.28
C PHE A 101 12.73 -9.73 -10.44
N LYS A 102 12.39 -10.42 -11.53
CA LYS A 102 11.60 -9.85 -12.65
C LYS A 102 10.24 -9.37 -12.17
N PHE A 103 9.55 -10.17 -11.36
CA PHE A 103 8.25 -9.82 -10.78
C PHE A 103 8.32 -8.54 -9.94
N VAL A 104 9.29 -8.43 -9.05
CA VAL A 104 9.50 -7.26 -8.19
C VAL A 104 9.78 -5.99 -9.01
N ARG A 105 10.61 -6.12 -10.06
CA ARG A 105 10.88 -5.00 -10.99
C ARG A 105 9.61 -4.56 -11.74
N GLU A 106 8.86 -5.51 -12.29
CA GLU A 106 7.61 -5.19 -12.98
C GLU A 106 6.56 -4.58 -12.04
N LEU A 107 6.50 -5.03 -10.79
CA LEU A 107 5.64 -4.40 -9.79
C LEU A 107 6.02 -2.92 -9.59
N GLY A 108 7.31 -2.59 -9.57
CA GLY A 108 7.78 -1.20 -9.50
C GLY A 108 7.31 -0.35 -10.68
N LEU A 109 7.42 -0.88 -11.91
CA LEU A 109 6.92 -0.20 -13.11
C LEU A 109 5.39 -0.03 -13.08
N CYS A 110 4.67 -1.09 -12.71
CA CYS A 110 3.22 -1.05 -12.55
C CYS A 110 2.77 -0.01 -11.51
N PHE A 111 3.49 0.08 -10.38
CA PHE A 111 3.28 1.11 -9.37
C PHE A 111 3.43 2.52 -9.95
N MET A 112 4.47 2.77 -10.74
CA MET A 112 4.68 4.06 -11.37
C MET A 112 3.52 4.45 -12.29
N ASP A 113 3.08 3.52 -13.13
CA ASP A 113 1.99 3.76 -14.10
C ASP A 113 0.64 3.99 -13.39
N ILE A 114 0.28 3.15 -12.41
CA ILE A 114 -0.94 3.32 -11.63
C ILE A 114 -0.91 4.66 -10.88
N SER A 115 0.19 4.95 -10.20
CA SER A 115 0.35 6.18 -9.42
C SER A 115 0.22 7.43 -10.29
N LYS A 116 0.90 7.43 -11.44
CA LYS A 116 0.82 8.52 -12.42
C LYS A 116 -0.62 8.76 -12.88
N ASN A 117 -1.32 7.70 -13.28
CA ASN A 117 -2.70 7.81 -13.79
C ASN A 117 -3.65 8.35 -12.71
N VAL A 118 -3.62 7.77 -11.51
CA VAL A 118 -4.48 8.18 -10.38
C VAL A 118 -4.18 9.63 -9.95
N ILE A 119 -2.92 10.02 -9.89
CA ILE A 119 -2.53 11.37 -9.50
C ILE A 119 -2.96 12.40 -10.55
N LEU A 120 -2.62 12.17 -11.82
CA LEU A 120 -2.91 13.13 -12.89
C LEU A 120 -4.41 13.34 -13.09
N GLU A 121 -5.22 12.29 -12.94
CA GLU A 121 -6.67 12.39 -13.05
C GLU A 121 -7.28 13.29 -11.97
N LYS A 122 -6.73 13.30 -10.75
CA LYS A 122 -7.39 13.88 -9.58
C LYS A 122 -6.69 15.06 -8.93
N ILE A 123 -5.43 15.33 -9.28
CA ILE A 123 -4.61 16.32 -8.57
C ILE A 123 -5.19 17.73 -8.60
N ASN A 124 -5.90 18.09 -9.66
CA ASN A 124 -6.51 19.41 -9.86
C ASN A 124 -7.99 19.45 -9.44
N THR A 125 -8.55 18.36 -8.91
CA THR A 125 -9.94 18.31 -8.44
C THR A 125 -10.11 19.28 -7.27
N LYS A 126 -11.11 20.15 -7.34
CA LYS A 126 -11.46 21.05 -6.22
C LYS A 126 -12.06 20.25 -5.07
N TRP A 127 -11.79 20.67 -3.85
CA TRP A 127 -12.32 20.01 -2.66
C TRP A 127 -12.90 20.98 -1.64
N SER A 128 -13.85 20.52 -0.85
CA SER A 128 -14.51 21.24 0.23
C SER A 128 -13.74 21.10 1.56
N LYS A 129 -14.07 22.00 2.52
CA LYS A 129 -13.56 21.89 3.90
C LYS A 129 -14.00 20.57 4.57
N LYS A 130 -15.18 20.04 4.22
CA LYS A 130 -15.70 18.77 4.73
C LYS A 130 -14.84 17.62 4.25
N GLU A 131 -14.58 17.50 2.96
CA GLU A 131 -13.73 16.43 2.38
C GLU A 131 -12.31 16.47 2.96
N LYS A 132 -11.79 17.67 3.23
CA LYS A 132 -10.49 17.83 3.89
C LYS A 132 -10.50 17.31 5.33
N LYS A 133 -11.58 17.55 6.08
CA LYS A 133 -11.78 17.01 7.43
C LYS A 133 -11.87 15.47 7.38
N ASP A 134 -12.61 14.94 6.43
CA ASP A 134 -12.77 13.49 6.24
C ASP A 134 -11.44 12.82 5.88
N GLN A 135 -10.59 13.48 5.06
CA GLN A 135 -9.22 13.03 4.81
C GLN A 135 -8.42 12.88 6.10
N TYR A 136 -8.47 13.85 7.01
CA TYR A 136 -7.73 13.77 8.27
C TYR A 136 -8.24 12.62 9.16
N ILE A 137 -9.54 12.36 9.19
CA ILE A 137 -10.12 11.24 9.94
C ILE A 137 -9.70 9.90 9.34
N LYS A 138 -9.72 9.76 8.01
CA LYS A 138 -9.22 8.55 7.34
C LYS A 138 -7.73 8.32 7.58
N ARG A 139 -6.94 9.40 7.62
CA ARG A 139 -5.52 9.33 7.99
C ARG A 139 -5.30 8.87 9.44
N GLY A 140 -6.21 9.20 10.37
CA GLY A 140 -6.18 8.64 11.72
C GLY A 140 -6.23 7.12 11.71
N LYS A 141 -7.11 6.53 10.90
CA LYS A 141 -7.19 5.07 10.75
C LYS A 141 -5.93 4.46 10.09
N TYR A 142 -5.32 5.20 9.16
CA TYR A 142 -4.03 4.81 8.57
C TYR A 142 -2.92 4.75 9.63
N VAL A 143 -2.85 5.76 10.52
CA VAL A 143 -1.92 5.79 11.66
C VAL A 143 -2.19 4.62 12.61
N GLU A 144 -3.45 4.35 12.95
CA GLU A 144 -3.85 3.20 13.79
C GLU A 144 -3.31 1.88 13.22
N PHE A 145 -3.47 1.66 11.91
CA PHE A 145 -2.94 0.45 11.30
C PHE A 145 -1.42 0.34 11.47
N ASN A 146 -0.68 1.40 11.12
CA ASN A 146 0.78 1.35 11.16
C ASN A 146 1.31 1.12 12.59
N LEU A 147 0.73 1.79 13.58
CA LEU A 147 1.20 1.65 14.97
C LEU A 147 0.76 0.33 15.63
N LEU A 148 -0.46 -0.14 15.32
CA LEU A 148 -1.03 -1.30 16.02
C LEU A 148 -0.76 -2.64 15.30
N TYR A 149 -0.69 -2.64 13.97
CA TYR A 149 -0.72 -3.88 13.20
C TYR A 149 0.42 -4.06 12.21
N ASP A 150 1.06 -2.97 11.74
CA ASP A 150 2.14 -3.10 10.76
C ASP A 150 3.36 -3.77 11.37
N ARG A 151 3.73 -4.92 10.79
CA ARG A 151 4.87 -5.72 11.29
C ARG A 151 6.20 -4.98 11.16
N GLY A 152 6.38 -4.23 10.08
CA GLY A 152 7.60 -3.47 9.82
C GLY A 152 7.80 -2.35 10.84
N THR A 153 6.75 -1.55 11.09
CA THR A 153 6.76 -0.49 12.10
C THR A 153 7.03 -1.05 13.50
N LYS A 154 6.31 -2.11 13.88
CA LYS A 154 6.50 -2.75 15.21
C LYS A 154 7.90 -3.31 15.36
N PHE A 155 8.42 -3.99 14.36
CA PHE A 155 9.80 -4.51 14.39
C PHE A 155 10.82 -3.39 14.53
N GLY A 156 10.69 -2.32 13.73
CA GLY A 156 11.60 -1.18 13.78
C GLY A 156 11.63 -0.51 15.16
N LEU A 157 10.45 -0.24 15.73
CA LEU A 157 10.34 0.38 17.06
C LEU A 157 10.91 -0.52 18.17
N ASN A 158 10.64 -1.82 18.11
CA ASN A 158 11.11 -2.78 19.13
C ASN A 158 12.61 -3.10 19.03
N SER A 159 13.22 -2.94 17.84
CA SER A 159 14.65 -3.18 17.63
C SER A 159 15.53 -1.95 17.87
N GLY A 160 14.96 -0.83 18.35
CA GLY A 160 15.72 0.40 18.59
C GLY A 160 16.17 1.11 17.32
N GLY A 161 15.49 0.91 16.20
CA GLY A 161 15.77 1.57 14.93
C GLY A 161 15.52 3.08 14.98
N ASN A 162 15.99 3.81 13.96
CA ASN A 162 15.79 5.25 13.85
C ASN A 162 14.29 5.59 13.73
N ILE A 163 13.75 6.29 14.73
CA ILE A 163 12.31 6.60 14.85
C ILE A 163 11.81 7.39 13.65
N GLU A 164 12.53 8.39 13.19
CA GLU A 164 12.14 9.24 12.06
C GLU A 164 12.01 8.41 10.77
N SER A 165 12.94 7.48 10.57
CA SER A 165 12.88 6.56 9.41
C SER A 165 11.74 5.55 9.53
N ILE A 166 11.42 5.07 10.72
CA ILE A 166 10.34 4.10 10.96
C ILE A 166 8.97 4.77 10.76
N LEU A 167 8.79 5.98 11.30
CA LEU A 167 7.52 6.70 11.26
C LEU A 167 7.32 7.54 9.99
N MET A 168 8.25 7.47 9.04
CA MET A 168 8.17 8.19 7.76
C MET A 168 6.92 7.84 6.93
N SER A 169 6.30 6.69 7.19
CA SER A 169 5.07 6.25 6.52
C SER A 169 3.80 6.94 7.03
N LEU A 170 3.88 7.66 8.15
CA LEU A 170 2.72 8.31 8.72
C LEU A 170 2.37 9.62 7.99
N PRO A 171 1.08 9.95 7.86
CA PRO A 171 0.66 11.20 7.25
C PRO A 171 1.02 12.41 8.12
N PRO A 172 1.33 13.58 7.51
CA PRO A 172 1.77 14.78 8.25
C PRO A 172 0.69 15.38 9.17
N LYS A 173 -0.58 15.07 8.93
CA LYS A 173 -1.72 15.47 9.75
C LYS A 173 -2.77 14.36 9.76
N ALA A 174 -3.23 14.00 10.95
CA ALA A 174 -4.31 13.07 11.20
C ALA A 174 -5.27 13.63 12.26
N LYS A 175 -6.50 13.15 12.30
CA LYS A 175 -7.49 13.48 13.33
C LYS A 175 -8.28 12.23 13.69
N TRP A 176 -8.80 12.24 14.90
CA TRP A 176 -9.80 11.28 15.39
C TRP A 176 -11.10 12.02 15.69
N LYS A 177 -12.21 11.27 15.69
CA LYS A 177 -13.51 11.81 16.10
C LYS A 177 -13.53 12.05 17.59
#